data_543a2df06b9365df55b5b006240eda49
#
_entry.id   543a2df06b9365df55b5b006240eda49
#
_cell.length_a   1.000
_cell.length_b   1.000
_cell.length_c   1.000
_cell.angle_alpha   90.00
_cell.angle_beta   90.00
_cell.angle_gamma   90.00
#
_symmetry.space_group_name_H-M   'P 1'
#
loop_
_entity.id
_entity.type
_entity.pdbx_description
1 polymer ?
#
loop_
_entity_poly.entity_id
_entity_poly.type
_entity_poly.pdbx_seq_one_letter_code
_entity_poly.pdbx_strand_id
1 'polypeptide(L)'
;MEWTLEGAEEPIMREILAKDITAAVKKLCIEANTFLPEDVKQRICAGHACEPWPLAKNILGIIKENFEIAEQQNVPVCQDTGVACVFLEIGQDVHIVGDLREAVDEGVRQGYAEGYLRKSVVGDPLRRVNTGDNTPAMIYYEIVPGEALEITVAPKGFGSENMSAIKMLRPSDGLQGVKDFVKKVVEDA
;
A
#
# COMPACT_ATOMS: atom_id res chain seq x y z
N MET A 1 31.35 6.69 22.45
CA MET A 1 31.44 8.17 22.44
C MET A 1 30.01 8.65 22.40
N GLU A 2 29.49 9.09 23.54
CA GLU A 2 28.12 9.62 23.61
C GLU A 2 28.12 11.10 23.26
N TRP A 3 27.19 11.51 22.44
CA TRP A 3 26.93 12.91 22.12
C TRP A 3 25.56 13.29 22.65
N THR A 4 25.52 14.25 23.56
CA THR A 4 24.27 14.85 24.03
C THR A 4 24.16 16.24 23.42
N LEU A 5 23.06 16.50 22.71
CA LEU A 5 22.71 17.84 22.22
C LEU A 5 21.80 18.47 23.28
N GLU A 6 22.28 19.50 23.98
CA GLU A 6 21.45 20.30 24.88
C GLU A 6 20.70 21.36 24.06
N GLY A 7 19.37 21.44 24.28
CA GLY A 7 18.43 22.06 23.37
C GLY A 7 18.26 23.57 23.48
N ALA A 8 17.80 24.14 22.39
CA ALA A 8 17.20 25.46 22.26
C ALA A 8 15.75 25.47 22.79
N GLU A 9 15.13 26.68 22.86
CA GLU A 9 13.71 26.88 23.22
C GLU A 9 12.78 25.86 22.55
N GLU A 10 11.83 25.29 23.32
CA GLU A 10 10.91 24.25 22.81
C GLU A 10 10.12 24.83 21.62
N PRO A 11 10.28 24.24 20.44
CA PRO A 11 9.46 24.61 19.29
C PRO A 11 7.99 24.28 19.60
N ILE A 12 7.06 25.10 19.11
CA ILE A 12 5.64 24.78 19.16
C ILE A 12 5.42 23.60 18.21
N MET A 13 5.35 22.39 18.77
CA MET A 13 5.10 21.17 17.99
C MET A 13 3.61 20.93 17.85
N ARG A 14 3.18 20.53 16.66
CA ARG A 14 1.82 20.09 16.42
C ARG A 14 1.60 18.69 17.01
N GLU A 15 0.70 18.57 17.96
CA GLU A 15 0.33 17.28 18.53
C GLU A 15 -0.67 16.53 17.64
N ILE A 16 -0.40 15.26 17.38
CA ILE A 16 -1.30 14.33 16.68
C ILE A 16 -1.52 13.11 17.57
N LEU A 17 -2.77 12.80 17.85
CA LEU A 17 -3.10 11.69 18.73
C LEU A 17 -3.04 10.35 17.96
N ALA A 18 -2.49 9.33 18.58
CA ALA A 18 -2.42 7.98 18.03
C ALA A 18 -3.80 7.45 17.57
N LYS A 19 -4.87 7.77 18.28
CA LYS A 19 -6.26 7.39 17.90
C LYS A 19 -6.70 8.00 16.55
N ASP A 20 -6.22 9.19 16.19
CA ASP A 20 -6.58 9.84 14.94
C ASP A 20 -5.85 9.15 13.77
N ILE A 21 -4.61 8.69 14.02
CA ILE A 21 -3.85 7.87 13.08
C ILE A 21 -4.57 6.52 12.87
N THR A 22 -5.01 5.86 13.94
CA THR A 22 -5.81 4.62 13.87
C THR A 22 -7.04 4.81 12.99
N ALA A 23 -7.79 5.88 13.21
CA ALA A 23 -9.01 6.17 12.44
C ALA A 23 -8.70 6.44 10.95
N ALA A 24 -7.62 7.15 10.66
CA ALA A 24 -7.19 7.44 9.30
C ALA A 24 -6.74 6.17 8.57
N VAL A 25 -5.87 5.35 9.19
CA VAL A 25 -5.39 4.09 8.60
C VAL A 25 -6.53 3.11 8.36
N LYS A 26 -7.46 2.96 9.32
CA LYS A 26 -8.67 2.15 9.15
C LYS A 26 -9.45 2.56 7.91
N LYS A 27 -9.75 3.85 7.77
CA LYS A 27 -10.49 4.38 6.63
C LYS A 27 -9.75 4.12 5.32
N LEU A 28 -8.46 4.43 5.28
CA LEU A 28 -7.62 4.25 4.10
C LEU A 28 -7.49 2.78 3.68
N CYS A 29 -7.42 1.82 4.62
CA CYS A 29 -7.43 0.40 4.30
C CYS A 29 -8.69 -0.02 3.54
N ILE A 30 -9.86 0.48 3.95
CA ILE A 30 -11.13 0.17 3.30
C ILE A 30 -11.19 0.85 1.93
N GLU A 31 -10.92 2.15 1.87
CA GLU A 31 -11.02 2.93 0.64
C GLU A 31 -10.06 2.43 -0.43
N ALA A 32 -8.80 2.16 -0.08
CA ALA A 32 -7.79 1.69 -1.03
C ALA A 32 -8.10 0.31 -1.64
N ASN A 33 -8.90 -0.51 -0.96
CA ASN A 33 -9.36 -1.80 -1.48
C ASN A 33 -10.68 -1.72 -2.25
N THR A 34 -11.44 -0.64 -2.10
CA THR A 34 -12.80 -0.49 -2.65
C THR A 34 -12.82 0.44 -3.86
N PHE A 35 -12.07 1.54 -3.82
CA PHE A 35 -12.11 2.59 -4.83
C PHE A 35 -10.81 2.64 -5.63
N LEU A 36 -10.91 2.56 -6.95
CA LEU A 36 -9.78 2.85 -7.81
C LEU A 36 -9.58 4.37 -7.93
N PRO A 37 -8.30 4.84 -7.97
CA PRO A 37 -8.00 6.23 -8.30
C PRO A 37 -8.59 6.64 -9.65
N GLU A 38 -9.04 7.89 -9.76
CA GLU A 38 -9.74 8.37 -10.94
C GLU A 38 -8.91 8.30 -12.23
N ASP A 39 -7.61 8.56 -12.15
CA ASP A 39 -6.67 8.44 -13.26
C ASP A 39 -6.56 7.00 -13.77
N VAL A 40 -6.59 6.02 -12.87
CA VAL A 40 -6.61 4.59 -13.22
C VAL A 40 -7.91 4.21 -13.92
N LYS A 41 -9.07 4.64 -13.39
CA LYS A 41 -10.39 4.42 -14.02
C LYS A 41 -10.40 4.98 -15.45
N GLN A 42 -9.93 6.22 -15.62
CA GLN A 42 -9.87 6.88 -16.93
C GLN A 42 -8.98 6.10 -17.92
N ARG A 43 -7.82 5.59 -17.47
CA ARG A 43 -6.93 4.78 -18.32
C ARG A 43 -7.56 3.47 -18.74
N ILE A 44 -8.25 2.77 -17.83
CA ILE A 44 -8.96 1.53 -18.17
C ILE A 44 -10.10 1.81 -19.16
N CYS A 45 -10.91 2.85 -18.93
CA CYS A 45 -11.99 3.25 -19.83
C CYS A 45 -11.47 3.63 -21.22
N ALA A 46 -10.40 4.41 -21.30
CA ALA A 46 -9.76 4.78 -22.56
C ALA A 46 -9.19 3.56 -23.29
N GLY A 47 -8.52 2.65 -22.56
CA GLY A 47 -8.02 1.38 -23.09
C GLY A 47 -9.15 0.54 -23.67
N HIS A 48 -10.25 0.36 -22.95
CA HIS A 48 -11.43 -0.36 -23.41
C HIS A 48 -12.02 0.25 -24.71
N ALA A 49 -12.08 1.57 -24.79
CA ALA A 49 -12.62 2.26 -25.98
C ALA A 49 -11.76 2.03 -27.22
N CYS A 50 -10.43 2.02 -27.08
CA CYS A 50 -9.46 1.93 -28.18
C CYS A 50 -9.01 0.49 -28.50
N GLU A 51 -9.32 -0.52 -27.68
CA GLU A 51 -8.84 -1.89 -27.84
C GLU A 51 -9.46 -2.55 -29.10
N PRO A 52 -8.65 -2.93 -30.08
CA PRO A 52 -9.15 -3.55 -31.32
C PRO A 52 -9.39 -5.07 -31.19
N TRP A 53 -8.69 -5.74 -30.25
CA TRP A 53 -8.81 -7.17 -30.09
C TRP A 53 -10.03 -7.54 -29.24
N PRO A 54 -11.03 -8.29 -29.80
CA PRO A 54 -12.31 -8.53 -29.14
C PRO A 54 -12.19 -9.16 -27.75
N LEU A 55 -11.24 -10.10 -27.57
CA LEU A 55 -11.02 -10.75 -26.27
C LEU A 55 -10.50 -9.77 -25.22
N ALA A 56 -9.47 -9.00 -25.56
CA ALA A 56 -8.92 -7.99 -24.65
C ALA A 56 -9.94 -6.91 -24.32
N LYS A 57 -10.72 -6.47 -25.32
CA LYS A 57 -11.80 -5.51 -25.11
C LYS A 57 -12.87 -6.02 -24.14
N ASN A 58 -13.26 -7.29 -24.28
CA ASN A 58 -14.20 -7.91 -23.35
C ASN A 58 -13.64 -7.98 -21.92
N ILE A 59 -12.36 -8.34 -21.76
CA ILE A 59 -11.69 -8.37 -20.45
C ILE A 59 -11.66 -6.98 -19.82
N LEU A 60 -11.30 -5.95 -20.56
CA LEU A 60 -11.32 -4.57 -20.08
C LEU A 60 -12.74 -4.12 -19.70
N GLY A 61 -13.76 -4.58 -20.42
CA GLY A 61 -15.17 -4.35 -20.08
C GLY A 61 -15.55 -4.97 -18.74
N ILE A 62 -15.13 -6.21 -18.49
CA ILE A 62 -15.34 -6.91 -17.20
C ILE A 62 -14.62 -6.18 -16.06
N ILE A 63 -13.38 -5.73 -16.27
CA ILE A 63 -12.63 -4.96 -15.27
C ILE A 63 -13.36 -3.65 -14.94
N LYS A 64 -13.88 -2.97 -15.97
CA LYS A 64 -14.66 -1.74 -15.79
C LYS A 64 -15.92 -2.00 -14.95
N GLU A 65 -16.71 -3.00 -15.31
CA GLU A 65 -17.91 -3.39 -14.57
C GLU A 65 -17.57 -3.76 -13.11
N ASN A 66 -16.46 -4.47 -12.89
CA ASN A 66 -16.03 -4.88 -11.57
C ASN A 66 -15.77 -3.69 -10.64
N PHE A 67 -15.00 -2.68 -11.06
CA PHE A 67 -14.75 -1.53 -10.18
C PHE A 67 -15.99 -0.65 -10.00
N GLU A 68 -16.91 -0.58 -10.98
CA GLU A 68 -18.18 0.12 -10.83
C GLU A 68 -19.08 -0.59 -9.77
N ILE A 69 -19.14 -1.91 -9.80
CA ILE A 69 -19.87 -2.72 -8.80
C ILE A 69 -19.22 -2.56 -7.41
N ALA A 70 -17.90 -2.65 -7.32
CA ALA A 70 -17.17 -2.51 -6.06
C ALA A 70 -17.49 -1.18 -5.38
N GLU A 71 -17.46 -0.08 -6.13
CA GLU A 71 -17.78 1.27 -5.65
C GLU A 71 -19.24 1.39 -5.23
N GLN A 72 -20.18 0.90 -6.06
CA GLN A 72 -21.63 0.99 -5.79
C GLN A 72 -22.07 0.17 -4.58
N GLN A 73 -21.47 -1.00 -4.39
CA GLN A 73 -21.80 -1.93 -3.31
C GLN A 73 -20.91 -1.79 -2.08
N ASN A 74 -19.88 -0.93 -2.15
CA ASN A 74 -18.88 -0.75 -1.12
C ASN A 74 -18.21 -2.07 -0.70
N VAL A 75 -17.75 -2.83 -1.70
CA VAL A 75 -17.04 -4.11 -1.52
C VAL A 75 -15.66 -4.04 -2.17
N PRO A 76 -14.69 -4.86 -1.73
CA PRO A 76 -13.36 -4.87 -2.34
C PRO A 76 -13.38 -5.21 -3.82
N VAL A 77 -12.52 -4.55 -4.60
CA VAL A 77 -12.38 -4.79 -6.06
C VAL A 77 -11.81 -6.17 -6.38
N CYS A 78 -11.12 -6.79 -5.42
CA CYS A 78 -10.50 -8.11 -5.56
C CYS A 78 -10.53 -8.86 -4.22
N GLN A 79 -10.55 -10.19 -4.27
CA GLN A 79 -10.42 -11.02 -3.08
C GLN A 79 -9.00 -10.99 -2.46
N ASP A 80 -7.98 -10.58 -3.21
CA ASP A 80 -6.62 -10.41 -2.70
C ASP A 80 -6.43 -8.97 -2.22
N THR A 81 -6.76 -8.73 -0.97
CA THR A 81 -6.58 -7.44 -0.30
C THR A 81 -5.21 -7.31 0.39
N GLY A 82 -4.39 -8.36 0.30
CA GLY A 82 -2.96 -8.38 0.61
C GLY A 82 -2.58 -7.98 2.03
N VAL A 83 -1.37 -7.44 2.15
CA VAL A 83 -0.84 -6.78 3.35
C VAL A 83 -0.94 -5.26 3.19
N ALA A 84 -1.23 -4.55 4.28
CA ALA A 84 -1.20 -3.10 4.27
C ALA A 84 0.24 -2.59 4.29
N CYS A 85 0.67 -1.91 3.21
CA CYS A 85 1.88 -1.10 3.20
C CYS A 85 1.47 0.32 3.58
N VAL A 86 2.03 0.84 4.67
CA VAL A 86 1.71 2.16 5.20
C VAL A 86 2.94 3.04 5.12
N PHE A 87 2.86 4.13 4.40
CA PHE A 87 3.92 5.11 4.26
C PHE A 87 3.54 6.34 5.07
N LEU A 88 4.47 6.78 5.93
CA LEU A 88 4.28 7.89 6.85
C LEU A 88 5.34 8.95 6.56
N GLU A 89 4.90 10.11 6.04
CA GLU A 89 5.74 11.30 5.96
C GLU A 89 5.44 12.17 7.19
N ILE A 90 6.41 12.23 8.11
CA ILE A 90 6.24 12.85 9.42
C ILE A 90 7.00 14.17 9.44
N GLY A 91 6.29 15.27 9.60
CA GLY A 91 6.89 16.59 9.76
C GLY A 91 7.77 16.66 11.00
N GLN A 92 8.90 17.38 10.90
CA GLN A 92 9.86 17.54 12.02
C GLN A 92 9.25 18.26 13.23
N ASP A 93 8.20 19.05 13.01
CA ASP A 93 7.48 19.80 14.03
C ASP A 93 6.21 19.06 14.51
N VAL A 94 6.12 17.74 14.26
CA VAL A 94 5.02 16.88 14.70
C VAL A 94 5.46 16.08 15.92
N HIS A 95 4.63 16.13 16.97
CA HIS A 95 4.71 15.23 18.12
C HIS A 95 3.53 14.26 18.11
N ILE A 96 3.82 12.96 18.07
CA ILE A 96 2.79 11.91 18.11
C ILE A 96 2.57 11.49 19.56
N VAL A 97 1.36 11.71 20.06
CA VAL A 97 0.96 11.34 21.42
C VAL A 97 0.40 9.92 21.41
N GLY A 98 1.22 8.99 21.91
CA GLY A 98 0.93 7.56 21.97
C GLY A 98 1.90 6.73 21.14
N ASP A 99 1.60 5.43 21.00
CA ASP A 99 2.41 4.50 20.20
C ASP A 99 1.98 4.54 18.74
N LEU A 100 2.85 5.06 17.88
CA LEU A 100 2.58 5.19 16.44
C LEU A 100 2.43 3.83 15.76
N ARG A 101 3.28 2.87 16.11
CA ARG A 101 3.24 1.55 15.49
C ARG A 101 1.96 0.82 15.83
N GLU A 102 1.61 0.80 17.11
CA GLU A 102 0.36 0.18 17.56
C GLU A 102 -0.87 0.90 16.96
N ALA A 103 -0.81 2.23 16.83
CA ALA A 103 -1.89 2.98 16.20
C ALA A 103 -2.13 2.58 14.74
N VAL A 104 -1.06 2.35 13.99
CA VAL A 104 -1.15 1.87 12.59
C VAL A 104 -1.67 0.44 12.55
N ASP A 105 -1.11 -0.47 13.35
CA ASP A 105 -1.53 -1.87 13.38
C ASP A 105 -3.00 -2.00 13.83
N GLU A 106 -3.44 -1.20 14.82
CA GLU A 106 -4.85 -1.16 15.23
C GLU A 106 -5.76 -0.64 14.11
N GLY A 107 -5.32 0.38 13.36
CA GLY A 107 -6.05 0.87 12.19
C GLY A 107 -6.22 -0.20 11.11
N VAL A 108 -5.16 -0.97 10.83
CA VAL A 108 -5.21 -2.12 9.90
C VAL A 108 -6.16 -3.19 10.43
N ARG A 109 -6.06 -3.56 11.70
CA ARG A 109 -6.92 -4.57 12.36
C ARG A 109 -8.40 -4.23 12.20
N GLN A 110 -8.77 -2.99 12.52
CA GLN A 110 -10.13 -2.48 12.38
C GLN A 110 -10.56 -2.40 10.91
N GLY A 111 -9.71 -1.86 10.03
CA GLY A 111 -10.01 -1.71 8.61
C GLY A 111 -10.26 -3.04 7.92
N TYR A 112 -9.43 -4.05 8.19
CA TYR A 112 -9.60 -5.39 7.63
C TYR A 112 -10.80 -6.15 8.22
N ALA A 113 -11.19 -5.85 9.45
CA ALA A 113 -12.39 -6.44 10.05
C ALA A 113 -13.66 -5.78 9.53
N GLU A 114 -13.76 -4.46 9.57
CA GLU A 114 -14.98 -3.71 9.22
C GLU A 114 -15.20 -3.60 7.69
N GLY A 115 -14.11 -3.57 6.90
CA GLY A 115 -14.16 -3.60 5.44
C GLY A 115 -14.36 -5.00 4.85
N TYR A 116 -14.51 -6.03 5.68
CA TYR A 116 -14.59 -7.44 5.25
C TYR A 116 -13.43 -7.85 4.33
N LEU A 117 -12.25 -7.28 4.57
CA LEU A 117 -11.06 -7.54 3.78
C LEU A 117 -10.44 -8.90 4.17
N ARG A 118 -9.87 -9.58 3.18
CA ARG A 118 -9.22 -10.87 3.40
C ARG A 118 -7.94 -10.71 4.21
N LYS A 119 -7.85 -11.36 5.35
CA LYS A 119 -6.68 -11.37 6.23
C LYS A 119 -5.69 -12.44 5.76
N SER A 120 -4.61 -12.03 5.12
CA SER A 120 -3.67 -12.93 4.45
C SER A 120 -2.30 -13.03 5.14
N VAL A 121 -2.03 -12.18 6.14
CA VAL A 121 -0.74 -12.15 6.83
C VAL A 121 -0.53 -13.40 7.69
N VAL A 122 0.66 -13.98 7.57
CA VAL A 122 1.10 -15.11 8.39
C VAL A 122 2.24 -14.68 9.32
N GLY A 123 2.28 -15.22 10.53
CA GLY A 123 3.29 -14.91 11.52
C GLY A 123 4.68 -15.46 11.19
N ASP A 124 4.74 -16.49 10.35
CA ASP A 124 5.98 -17.13 9.93
C ASP A 124 5.82 -17.73 8.52
N PRO A 125 6.76 -17.48 7.59
CA PRO A 125 6.62 -17.91 6.19
C PRO A 125 6.69 -19.44 6.00
N LEU A 126 7.30 -20.18 6.92
CA LEU A 126 7.42 -21.64 6.83
C LEU A 126 6.24 -22.33 7.49
N ARG A 127 5.88 -21.91 8.70
CA ARG A 127 4.75 -22.49 9.46
C ARG A 127 3.40 -22.02 8.94
N ARG A 128 3.34 -20.81 8.36
CA ARG A 128 2.18 -20.23 7.70
C ARG A 128 0.92 -20.12 8.58
N VAL A 129 1.11 -19.92 9.88
CA VAL A 129 -0.01 -19.66 10.79
C VAL A 129 -0.49 -18.23 10.58
N ASN A 130 -1.75 -18.07 10.20
CA ASN A 130 -2.35 -16.75 9.99
C ASN A 130 -2.43 -15.96 11.28
N THR A 131 -2.17 -14.66 11.24
CA THR A 131 -2.21 -13.78 12.41
C THR A 131 -3.63 -13.50 12.89
N GLY A 132 -4.63 -13.67 12.03
CA GLY A 132 -6.05 -13.50 12.33
C GLY A 132 -6.57 -12.07 12.23
N ASP A 133 -5.66 -11.09 12.15
CA ASP A 133 -6.00 -9.66 12.14
C ASP A 133 -5.33 -8.85 11.03
N ASN A 134 -4.53 -9.50 10.20
CA ASN A 134 -3.75 -8.94 9.10
C ASN A 134 -2.62 -7.98 9.55
N THR A 135 -2.15 -8.11 10.77
CA THR A 135 -0.98 -7.38 11.30
C THR A 135 0.24 -8.32 11.43
N PRO A 136 1.46 -7.78 11.53
CA PRO A 136 1.79 -6.35 11.47
C PRO A 136 1.69 -5.77 10.06
N ALA A 137 1.43 -4.47 9.97
CA ALA A 137 1.57 -3.70 8.73
C ALA A 137 3.05 -3.56 8.32
N MET A 138 3.29 -3.38 7.03
CA MET A 138 4.60 -2.95 6.52
C MET A 138 4.66 -1.43 6.57
N ILE A 139 5.38 -0.87 7.56
CA ILE A 139 5.41 0.57 7.80
C ILE A 139 6.74 1.15 7.35
N TYR A 140 6.66 2.19 6.54
CA TYR A 140 7.79 2.99 6.07
C TYR A 140 7.68 4.41 6.63
N TYR A 141 8.79 4.92 7.15
CA TYR A 141 8.86 6.23 7.80
C TYR A 141 9.79 7.15 7.02
N GLU A 142 9.34 8.37 6.76
CA GLU A 142 10.16 9.44 6.25
C GLU A 142 9.95 10.69 7.13
N ILE A 143 11.06 11.34 7.51
CA ILE A 143 11.00 12.59 8.25
C ILE A 143 11.18 13.74 7.26
N VAL A 144 10.19 14.62 7.20
CA VAL A 144 10.13 15.74 6.26
C VAL A 144 10.06 17.08 7.01
N PRO A 145 10.45 18.21 6.41
CA PRO A 145 10.26 19.53 7.03
C PRO A 145 8.77 19.84 7.25
N GLY A 146 8.48 20.58 8.33
CA GLY A 146 7.14 21.13 8.60
C GLY A 146 6.35 20.37 9.65
N GLU A 147 5.05 20.66 9.72
CA GLU A 147 4.11 20.21 10.77
C GLU A 147 3.02 19.25 10.24
N ALA A 148 3.16 18.73 9.04
CA ALA A 148 2.21 17.78 8.45
C ALA A 148 2.56 16.34 8.79
N LEU A 149 1.53 15.50 8.96
CA LEU A 149 1.63 14.05 8.89
C LEU A 149 0.82 13.61 7.68
N GLU A 150 1.49 13.00 6.70
CA GLU A 150 0.85 12.38 5.56
C GLU A 150 0.88 10.86 5.71
N ILE A 151 -0.26 10.22 5.43
CA ILE A 151 -0.42 8.77 5.56
C ILE A 151 -0.91 8.23 4.22
N THR A 152 -0.11 7.38 3.60
CA THR A 152 -0.51 6.65 2.41
C THR A 152 -0.63 5.16 2.73
N VAL A 153 -1.75 4.55 2.35
CA VAL A 153 -1.96 3.10 2.46
C VAL A 153 -2.04 2.47 1.08
N ALA A 154 -1.17 1.51 0.83
CA ALA A 154 -1.15 0.74 -0.41
C ALA A 154 -1.35 -0.75 -0.09
N PRO A 155 -2.50 -1.34 -0.41
CA PRO A 155 -2.69 -2.78 -0.30
C PRO A 155 -1.78 -3.51 -1.28
N LYS A 156 -0.97 -4.44 -0.78
CA LYS A 156 -0.04 -5.22 -1.59
C LYS A 156 -0.48 -6.68 -1.61
N GLY A 157 -1.00 -7.12 -2.75
CA GLY A 157 -1.38 -8.53 -2.95
C GLY A 157 -0.19 -9.49 -2.91
N PHE A 158 -0.48 -10.78 -2.91
CA PHE A 158 0.55 -11.84 -2.82
C PHE A 158 0.60 -12.75 -4.06
N GLY A 159 -0.36 -12.64 -4.98
CA GLY A 159 -0.46 -13.53 -6.14
C GLY A 159 0.61 -13.29 -7.18
N SER A 160 0.71 -12.07 -7.69
CA SER A 160 1.65 -11.69 -8.75
C SER A 160 3.12 -11.74 -8.31
N GLU A 161 3.40 -11.62 -7.02
CA GLU A 161 4.75 -11.68 -6.46
C GLU A 161 5.44 -13.05 -6.65
N ASN A 162 4.69 -14.11 -6.93
CA ASN A 162 5.26 -15.42 -7.26
C ASN A 162 6.13 -15.39 -8.52
N MET A 163 5.90 -14.41 -9.40
CA MET A 163 6.69 -14.20 -10.62
C MET A 163 7.78 -13.13 -10.46
N SER A 164 8.01 -12.65 -9.23
CA SER A 164 9.09 -11.71 -8.94
C SER A 164 10.46 -12.36 -9.17
N ALA A 165 11.37 -11.59 -9.76
CA ALA A 165 12.74 -12.01 -10.00
C ALA A 165 13.72 -10.92 -9.59
N ILE A 166 14.91 -11.34 -9.15
CA ILE A 166 16.00 -10.45 -8.79
C ILE A 166 17.27 -10.86 -9.54
N LYS A 167 18.04 -9.88 -9.98
CA LYS A 167 19.35 -10.10 -10.61
C LYS A 167 20.29 -8.98 -10.27
N MET A 168 21.50 -9.32 -9.88
CA MET A 168 22.58 -8.39 -9.75
C MET A 168 23.17 -8.10 -11.13
N LEU A 169 23.05 -6.84 -11.61
CA LEU A 169 23.63 -6.39 -12.86
C LEU A 169 24.98 -5.71 -12.58
N ARG A 170 25.93 -5.84 -13.51
CA ARG A 170 27.19 -5.09 -13.48
C ARG A 170 26.95 -3.70 -14.06
N PRO A 171 27.69 -2.67 -13.63
CA PRO A 171 27.62 -1.35 -14.26
C PRO A 171 27.89 -1.39 -15.78
N SER A 172 28.73 -2.33 -16.24
CA SER A 172 29.03 -2.56 -17.66
C SER A 172 27.86 -3.08 -18.48
N ASP A 173 26.86 -3.72 -17.85
CA ASP A 173 25.66 -4.22 -18.54
C ASP A 173 24.75 -3.05 -18.98
N GLY A 174 24.88 -1.89 -18.35
CA GLY A 174 24.21 -0.66 -18.69
C GLY A 174 22.68 -0.78 -18.79
N LEU A 175 22.08 0.16 -19.49
CA LEU A 175 20.62 0.17 -19.70
C LEU A 175 20.14 -1.06 -20.50
N GLN A 176 20.98 -1.57 -21.41
CA GLN A 176 20.60 -2.74 -22.20
C GLN A 176 20.43 -3.97 -21.30
N GLY A 177 21.35 -4.19 -20.36
CA GLY A 177 21.22 -5.29 -19.38
C GLY A 177 19.95 -5.22 -18.54
N VAL A 178 19.51 -4.01 -18.16
CA VAL A 178 18.22 -3.81 -17.47
C VAL A 178 17.07 -4.22 -18.38
N LYS A 179 17.02 -3.74 -19.62
CA LYS A 179 15.97 -4.07 -20.59
C LYS A 179 15.88 -5.57 -20.87
N ASP A 180 17.03 -6.21 -21.07
CA ASP A 180 17.10 -7.66 -21.35
C ASP A 180 16.63 -8.47 -20.15
N PHE A 181 16.95 -8.04 -18.92
CA PHE A 181 16.45 -8.71 -17.73
C PHE A 181 14.94 -8.57 -17.57
N VAL A 182 14.37 -7.37 -17.75
CA VAL A 182 12.93 -7.14 -17.69
C VAL A 182 12.21 -8.00 -18.75
N LYS A 183 12.69 -7.97 -19.99
CA LYS A 183 12.10 -8.77 -21.08
C LYS A 183 12.11 -10.26 -20.75
N LYS A 184 13.27 -10.78 -20.28
CA LYS A 184 13.39 -12.18 -19.90
C LYS A 184 12.41 -12.58 -18.79
N VAL A 185 12.26 -11.75 -17.74
CA VAL A 185 11.33 -12.03 -16.63
C VAL A 185 9.89 -12.09 -17.12
N VAL A 186 9.50 -11.19 -18.04
CA VAL A 186 8.14 -11.21 -18.63
C VAL A 186 7.93 -12.42 -19.53
N GLU A 187 8.97 -12.86 -20.26
CA GLU A 187 8.89 -14.07 -21.12
C GLU A 187 8.84 -15.37 -20.31
N ASP A 188 9.48 -15.38 -19.12
CA ASP A 188 9.53 -16.55 -18.22
C ASP A 188 8.25 -16.67 -17.34
N ALA A 189 7.45 -15.60 -17.20
CA ALA A 189 6.23 -15.54 -16.37
C ALA A 189 4.99 -16.09 -17.11
#